data_9910eb019b4524e8aa6c12e6db4bac28
#
_entry.id   9910eb019b4524e8aa6c12e6db4bac28
#
_cell.length_a   1.000
_cell.length_b   1.000
_cell.length_c   1.000
_cell.angle_alpha   90.00
_cell.angle_beta   90.00
_cell.angle_gamma   90.00
#
_symmetry.space_group_name_H-M   'P 1'
#
loop_
_entity.id
_entity.type
_entity.pdbx_description
1 polymer ?
#
loop_
_entity_poly.entity_id
_entity_poly.type
_entity_poly.pdbx_seq_one_letter_code
_entity_poly.pdbx_strand_id
1 'polypeptide(L)' 'MQMVEEKATQQQCNLLTLVTTNDNERAIRFYQHRGYTISQVIPNAVELARKIKPEIPLYNEKGVSIKDEIVLIKHL' A
#
# COMPACT_ATOMS: atom_id res chain seq x y z
N MET A 1 -4.94 -7.99 -8.13
CA MET A 1 -5.80 -6.81 -8.04
C MET A 1 -7.21 -7.08 -8.53
N GLN A 2 -7.36 -7.68 -9.67
CA GLN A 2 -8.68 -7.99 -10.22
C GLN A 2 -9.51 -8.89 -9.31
N MET A 3 -8.89 -9.91 -8.72
CA MET A 3 -9.58 -10.79 -7.75
C MET A 3 -10.12 -10.01 -6.55
N VAL A 4 -9.37 -9.05 -6.05
CA VAL A 4 -9.79 -8.23 -4.92
C VAL A 4 -11.00 -7.37 -5.32
N GLU A 5 -10.97 -6.79 -6.51
CA GLU A 5 -12.08 -5.98 -7.01
C GLU A 5 -13.34 -6.82 -7.19
N GLU A 6 -13.22 -8.02 -7.76
CA GLU A 6 -14.35 -8.93 -7.92
C GLU A 6 -14.96 -9.32 -6.58
N LYS A 7 -14.12 -9.65 -5.60
CA LYS A 7 -14.57 -10.02 -4.27
C LYS A 7 -15.30 -8.87 -3.59
N ALA A 8 -14.76 -7.66 -3.69
CA ALA A 8 -15.40 -6.47 -3.12
C ALA A 8 -16.77 -6.21 -3.78
N THR A 9 -16.86 -6.36 -5.09
CA THR A 9 -18.11 -6.20 -5.81
C THR A 9 -19.13 -7.24 -5.37
N GLN A 10 -18.72 -8.49 -5.23
CA GLN A 10 -19.61 -9.56 -4.75
C GLN A 10 -20.14 -9.30 -3.34
N GLN A 11 -19.33 -8.64 -2.51
CA GLN A 11 -19.70 -8.27 -1.15
C GLN A 11 -20.42 -6.92 -1.09
N GLN A 12 -20.69 -6.31 -2.24
CA GLN A 12 -21.34 -5.01 -2.35
C GLN A 12 -20.55 -3.89 -1.66
N CYS A 13 -19.24 -4.03 -1.65
CA CYS A 13 -18.37 -2.97 -1.12
C CYS A 13 -18.26 -1.84 -2.14
N ASN A 14 -18.30 -0.60 -1.66
CA ASN A 14 -18.17 0.60 -2.49
C ASN A 14 -16.77 1.16 -2.49
N LEU A 15 -15.88 0.63 -1.67
CA LEU A 15 -14.54 1.15 -1.49
C LEU A 15 -13.55 0.00 -1.36
N LEU A 16 -12.48 0.08 -2.14
CA LEU A 16 -11.33 -0.83 -2.01
C LEU A 16 -10.18 -0.07 -1.38
N THR A 17 -9.50 -0.72 -0.44
CA THR A 17 -8.35 -0.14 0.26
C THR A 17 -7.15 -1.03 0.08
N LEU A 18 -6.01 -0.43 -0.28
CA LEU A 18 -4.72 -1.12 -0.39
C LEU A 18 -3.70 -0.39 0.47
N VAL A 19 -2.77 -1.15 1.02
CA VAL A 19 -1.65 -0.59 1.78
C VAL A 19 -0.35 -1.08 1.14
N THR A 20 0.56 -0.17 0.89
CA THR A 20 1.90 -0.47 0.41
C THR A 20 2.91 0.37 1.18
N THR A 21 4.18 0.25 0.89
CA THR A 21 5.23 1.01 1.56
C THR A 21 5.72 2.16 0.68
N ASN A 22 6.31 3.17 1.31
CA ASN A 22 6.74 4.39 0.63
C ASN A 22 7.80 4.17 -0.45
N ASP A 23 8.57 3.07 -0.36
CA ASP A 23 9.61 2.76 -1.33
C ASP A 23 9.09 2.13 -2.61
N ASN A 24 7.85 1.67 -2.61
CA ASN A 24 7.29 0.88 -3.71
C ASN A 24 6.62 1.77 -4.76
N GLU A 25 7.43 2.62 -5.39
CA GLU A 25 6.93 3.60 -6.37
C GLU A 25 6.24 2.93 -7.56
N ARG A 26 6.78 1.80 -8.02
CA ARG A 26 6.21 1.09 -9.16
C ARG A 26 4.80 0.60 -8.85
N ALA A 27 4.59 0.04 -7.67
CA ALA A 27 3.27 -0.42 -7.25
C ALA A 27 2.30 0.74 -7.10
N ILE A 28 2.75 1.85 -6.50
CA ILE A 28 1.92 3.04 -6.33
C ILE A 28 1.44 3.54 -7.69
N ARG A 29 2.35 3.67 -8.67
CA ARG A 29 2.00 4.08 -10.03
C ARG A 29 1.03 3.11 -10.68
N PHE A 30 1.29 1.82 -10.52
CA PHE A 30 0.42 0.77 -11.06
C PHE A 30 -1.01 0.93 -10.54
N TYR A 31 -1.17 1.11 -9.24
CA TYR A 31 -2.50 1.26 -8.64
C TYR A 31 -3.16 2.56 -9.07
N GLN A 32 -2.40 3.65 -9.18
CA GLN A 32 -2.93 4.92 -9.66
C GLN A 32 -3.49 4.80 -11.07
N HIS A 33 -2.81 4.06 -11.95
CA HIS A 33 -3.30 3.78 -13.31
C HIS A 33 -4.58 2.95 -13.30
N ARG A 34 -4.82 2.19 -12.26
CA ARG A 34 -6.04 1.41 -12.11
C ARG A 34 -7.16 2.15 -11.39
N GLY A 35 -6.98 3.43 -11.13
CA GLY A 35 -8.00 4.27 -10.52
C GLY A 35 -7.90 4.44 -9.02
N TYR A 36 -6.83 3.94 -8.40
CA TYR A 36 -6.58 4.17 -6.98
C TYR A 36 -5.98 5.54 -6.75
N THR A 37 -6.32 6.15 -5.63
CA THR A 37 -5.74 7.42 -5.19
C THR A 37 -5.12 7.27 -3.82
N ILE A 38 -4.07 8.04 -3.56
CA ILE A 38 -3.44 8.05 -2.24
C ILE A 38 -4.39 8.76 -1.27
N SER A 39 -4.82 8.03 -0.25
CA SER A 39 -5.73 8.55 0.77
C SER A 39 -4.98 9.04 2.00
N GLN A 40 -3.94 8.32 2.40
CA GLN A 40 -3.25 8.60 3.64
C GLN A 40 -1.82 8.09 3.57
N VAL A 41 -0.91 8.80 4.21
CA VAL A 41 0.46 8.36 4.46
C VAL A 41 0.59 8.23 5.98
N ILE A 42 1.02 7.05 6.44
CA ILE A 42 1.21 6.78 7.87
C ILE A 42 2.69 6.81 8.16
N PRO A 43 3.22 7.91 8.72
CA PRO A 43 4.67 8.04 8.96
C PRO A 43 5.17 7.00 9.95
N ASN A 44 6.33 6.42 9.65
CA ASN A 44 7.05 5.50 10.53
C ASN A 44 6.28 4.22 10.89
N ALA A 45 5.22 3.88 10.15
CA ALA A 45 4.44 2.67 10.42
C ALA A 45 5.28 1.41 10.27
N VAL A 46 6.19 1.39 9.29
CA VAL A 46 7.06 0.24 9.07
C VAL A 46 8.10 0.11 10.19
N GLU A 47 8.55 1.22 10.75
CA GLU A 47 9.47 1.18 11.89
C GLU A 47 8.83 0.55 13.13
N LEU A 48 7.55 0.83 13.36
CA LEU A 48 6.79 0.18 14.42
C LEU A 48 6.64 -1.32 14.15
N ALA A 49 6.35 -1.69 12.91
CA ALA A 49 6.27 -3.09 12.51
C ALA A 49 7.60 -3.81 12.67
N ARG A 50 8.73 -3.10 12.41
CA ARG A 50 10.07 -3.67 12.53
C ARG A 50 10.42 -4.02 13.97
N LYS A 51 9.83 -3.34 14.95
CA LYS A 51 10.01 -3.69 16.36
C LYS A 51 9.46 -5.08 16.67
N ILE A 52 8.44 -5.51 15.94
CA ILE A 52 7.82 -6.83 16.07
C ILE A 52 8.52 -7.83 15.15
N LYS A 53 8.88 -7.40 13.94
CA LYS A 53 9.56 -8.22 12.94
C LYS A 53 10.87 -7.55 12.52
N PRO A 54 11.97 -7.77 13.25
CA PRO A 54 13.24 -7.12 12.96
C PRO A 54 13.82 -7.44 11.59
N GLU A 55 13.37 -8.51 10.94
CA GLU A 55 13.83 -8.92 9.62
C GLU A 55 13.32 -8.02 8.48
N ILE A 56 12.40 -7.10 8.75
CA ILE A 56 11.95 -6.15 7.72
C ILE A 56 13.14 -5.25 7.33
N PRO A 57 13.51 -5.18 6.03
CA PRO A 57 14.66 -4.40 5.59
C PRO A 57 14.50 -2.90 5.89
N LEU A 58 15.61 -2.25 6.17
CA LEU A 58 15.65 -0.79 6.36
C LEU A 58 15.58 -0.04 5.03
N TYR A 59 16.15 -0.62 3.98
CA TYR A 59 16.23 -0.01 2.66
C TYR A 59 15.86 -1.04 1.61
N ASN A 60 15.29 -0.56 0.50
CA ASN A 60 15.05 -1.42 -0.65
C ASN A 60 16.33 -1.57 -1.50
N GLU A 61 16.23 -2.28 -2.62
CA GLU A 61 17.35 -2.54 -3.52
C GLU A 61 17.96 -1.25 -4.09
N LYS A 62 17.18 -0.19 -4.16
CA LYS A 62 17.62 1.11 -4.68
C LYS A 62 18.13 2.05 -3.59
N GLY A 63 18.20 1.58 -2.35
CA GLY A 63 18.65 2.38 -1.22
C GLY A 63 17.60 3.33 -0.66
N VAL A 64 16.35 3.16 -1.03
CA VAL A 64 15.25 3.98 -0.50
C VAL A 64 14.81 3.44 0.86
N SER A 65 14.70 4.32 1.84
CA SER A 65 14.29 3.96 3.19
C SER A 65 12.85 3.43 3.22
N ILE A 66 12.66 2.26 3.82
CA ILE A 66 11.35 1.65 4.00
C ILE A 66 10.86 2.00 5.39
N LYS A 67 10.00 3.01 5.51
CA LYS A 67 9.57 3.52 6.82
C LYS A 67 8.08 3.82 6.93
N ASP A 68 7.44 4.23 5.84
CA ASP A 68 6.06 4.72 5.86
C ASP A 68 5.13 3.77 5.14
N GLU A 69 3.87 3.73 5.56
CA GLU A 69 2.82 3.04 4.83
C GLU A 69 2.02 4.04 4.02
N ILE A 70 1.67 3.65 2.79
CA ILE A 70 0.86 4.44 1.88
C ILE A 70 -0.48 3.72 1.72
N VAL A 71 -1.56 4.40 2.05
CA VAL A 71 -2.91 3.87 1.91
C VAL A 71 -3.52 4.41 0.63
N LEU A 72 -3.95 3.52 -0.26
CA LEU A 72 -4.61 3.89 -1.51
C LEU A 72 -6.04 3.37 -1.48
N ILE A 73 -6.95 4.15 -2.05
CA ILE A 73 -8.36 3.79 -2.12
C ILE A 73 -8.86 3.91 -3.55
N LYS A 74 -9.89 3.12 -3.85
CA LYS A 74 -10.60 3.20 -5.13
C LYS A 74 -12.09 3.08 -4.85
N HIS A 75 -12.86 4.04 -5.33
CA HIS A 75 -14.32 3.98 -5.27
C HIS A 75 -14.85 3.17 -6.46
N LEU A 76 -15.73 2.23 -6.17
CA LEU A 76 -16.35 1.39 -7.19
C LEU A 76 -17.59 2.04 -7.80
#